data_948fb226683495d4da412503977d4219
#
_entry.id   948fb226683495d4da412503977d4219
#
_cell.length_a   1.000
_cell.length_b   1.000
_cell.length_c   1.000
_cell.angle_alpha   90.00
_cell.angle_beta   90.00
_cell.angle_gamma   90.00
#
_symmetry.space_group_name_H-M   'P 1'
#
loop_
_entity.id
_entity.type
_entity.pdbx_description
1 polymer ?
#
loop_
_entity_poly.entity_id
_entity_poly.type
_entity_poly.pdbx_seq_one_letter_code
_entity_poly.pdbx_strand_id
1 'polypeptide(L)'
;MSFINFAAREINCKIVYYGAGLGGKTTNLQHIYQTTAEQQKGKMISLATETERTLFFDFLPLDLGTVRGFKTRIHLYTVPGQVFYDASRKLILRGVDGIVFVADSQQERMDANVEALENLMSNLKEHGYNFNNIPYVLQLNKRDLPNVLPVETLSRELQRKDEPVIEAIAFQGQGVFETLKEIARQVLVELKKGG
;
A
#
# COMPACT_ATOMS: atom_id res chain seq x y z
N MET A 1 -3.82 -0.91 13.82
CA MET A 1 -4.28 -1.94 14.80
C MET A 1 -5.51 -2.58 14.18
N SER A 2 -5.32 -3.80 13.72
CA SER A 2 -6.42 -4.60 13.14
C SER A 2 -7.54 -4.73 14.14
N PHE A 3 -8.75 -4.58 13.67
CA PHE A 3 -9.93 -4.74 14.50
C PHE A 3 -10.42 -6.19 14.39
N ILE A 4 -10.19 -6.99 15.43
CA ILE A 4 -10.74 -8.33 15.56
C ILE A 4 -12.02 -8.24 16.39
N ASN A 5 -13.15 -8.52 15.76
CA ASN A 5 -14.43 -8.64 16.43
C ASN A 5 -14.71 -10.12 16.69
N PHE A 6 -14.42 -10.57 17.91
CA PHE A 6 -14.62 -11.98 18.30
C PHE A 6 -16.11 -12.36 18.33
N ALA A 7 -17.00 -11.44 18.72
CA ALA A 7 -18.44 -11.69 18.77
C ALA A 7 -19.03 -11.89 17.37
N ALA A 8 -18.63 -11.07 16.40
CA ALA A 8 -19.06 -11.18 15.01
C ALA A 8 -18.20 -12.17 14.19
N ARG A 9 -17.08 -12.66 14.73
CA ARG A 9 -16.06 -13.43 14.02
C ARG A 9 -15.59 -12.72 12.74
N GLU A 10 -15.24 -11.45 12.88
CA GLU A 10 -14.73 -10.63 11.77
C GLU A 10 -13.34 -10.10 12.07
N ILE A 11 -12.49 -10.08 11.03
CA ILE A 11 -11.18 -9.45 11.02
C ILE A 11 -11.21 -8.37 9.95
N ASN A 12 -10.86 -7.15 10.33
CA ASN A 12 -10.71 -6.02 9.40
C ASN A 12 -9.27 -5.52 9.46
N CYS A 13 -8.57 -5.55 8.33
CA CYS A 13 -7.19 -5.11 8.20
C CYS A 13 -7.10 -3.88 7.30
N LYS A 14 -6.22 -2.97 7.65
CA LYS A 14 -5.95 -1.76 6.88
C LYS A 14 -4.58 -1.83 6.21
N ILE A 15 -4.54 -1.78 4.89
CA ILE A 15 -3.31 -1.71 4.09
C ILE A 15 -3.26 -0.37 3.37
N VAL A 16 -2.15 0.32 3.47
CA VAL A 16 -1.94 1.64 2.87
C VAL A 16 -0.88 1.56 1.77
N TYR A 17 -1.26 1.96 0.57
CA TYR A 17 -0.35 2.17 -0.56
C TYR A 17 0.24 3.58 -0.46
N TYR A 18 1.52 3.65 -0.17
CA TYR A 18 2.29 4.89 0.01
C TYR A 18 3.30 5.09 -1.11
N GLY A 19 3.84 6.29 -1.26
CA GLY A 19 4.87 6.62 -2.27
C GLY A 19 4.63 7.96 -2.94
N ALA A 20 5.56 8.36 -3.79
CA ALA A 20 5.56 9.63 -4.49
C ALA A 20 4.29 9.85 -5.35
N GLY A 21 4.02 11.11 -5.67
CA GLY A 21 2.97 11.48 -6.63
C GLY A 21 3.19 10.81 -7.98
N LEU A 22 2.12 10.35 -8.61
CA LEU A 22 2.14 9.67 -9.91
C LEU A 22 2.89 8.33 -9.94
N GLY A 23 3.32 7.79 -8.80
CA GLY A 23 4.04 6.50 -8.72
C GLY A 23 3.21 5.26 -9.08
N GLY A 24 1.88 5.38 -9.19
CA GLY A 24 0.99 4.28 -9.60
C GLY A 24 0.20 3.63 -8.45
N LYS A 25 0.05 4.29 -7.31
CA LYS A 25 -0.75 3.81 -6.18
C LYS A 25 -2.21 3.57 -6.58
N THR A 26 -2.87 4.58 -7.13
CA THR A 26 -4.25 4.50 -7.65
C THR A 26 -4.38 3.45 -8.75
N THR A 27 -3.39 3.34 -9.63
CA THR A 27 -3.39 2.35 -10.72
C THR A 27 -3.39 0.92 -10.17
N ASN A 28 -2.64 0.64 -9.09
CA ASN A 28 -2.70 -0.64 -8.39
C ASN A 28 -4.13 -0.96 -7.91
N LEU A 29 -4.78 -0.04 -7.19
CA LEU A 29 -6.13 -0.26 -6.68
C LEU A 29 -7.17 -0.41 -7.81
N GLN A 30 -7.05 0.39 -8.86
CA GLN A 30 -7.91 0.29 -10.04
C GLN A 30 -7.80 -1.08 -10.71
N HIS A 31 -6.58 -1.59 -10.88
CA HIS A 31 -6.36 -2.92 -11.46
C HIS A 31 -6.96 -4.03 -10.59
N ILE A 32 -6.72 -3.97 -9.27
CA ILE A 32 -7.32 -4.90 -8.30
C ILE A 32 -8.85 -4.85 -8.39
N TYR A 33 -9.42 -3.66 -8.41
CA TYR A 33 -10.87 -3.47 -8.50
C TYR A 33 -11.45 -4.08 -9.78
N GLN A 34 -10.83 -3.82 -10.93
CA GLN A 34 -11.31 -4.30 -12.23
C GLN A 34 -11.24 -5.83 -12.36
N THR A 35 -10.23 -6.44 -11.74
CA THR A 35 -9.93 -7.86 -11.91
C THR A 35 -10.56 -8.74 -10.82
N THR A 36 -10.89 -8.18 -9.65
CA THR A 36 -11.53 -8.93 -8.55
C THR A 36 -13.02 -9.12 -8.83
N ALA A 37 -13.53 -10.34 -8.57
CA ALA A 37 -14.95 -10.67 -8.72
C ALA A 37 -15.85 -9.76 -7.85
N GLU A 38 -17.05 -9.45 -8.35
CA GLU A 38 -18.00 -8.52 -7.68
C GLU A 38 -18.36 -8.96 -6.25
N GLN A 39 -18.41 -10.28 -6.00
CA GLN A 39 -18.74 -10.82 -4.67
C GLN A 39 -17.62 -10.66 -3.66
N GLN A 40 -16.39 -10.38 -4.12
CA GLN A 40 -15.19 -10.28 -3.30
C GLN A 40 -14.70 -8.84 -3.11
N LYS A 41 -15.41 -7.87 -3.65
CA LYS A 41 -15.04 -6.45 -3.54
C LYS A 41 -16.26 -5.60 -3.19
N GLY A 42 -16.02 -4.52 -2.46
CA GLY A 42 -17.01 -3.46 -2.32
C GLY A 42 -16.80 -2.35 -3.35
N LYS A 43 -17.58 -1.28 -3.22
CA LYS A 43 -17.45 -0.12 -4.10
C LYS A 43 -16.12 0.59 -3.87
N MET A 44 -15.36 0.79 -4.93
CA MET A 44 -14.19 1.66 -4.89
C MET A 44 -14.64 3.12 -4.77
N ILE A 45 -14.09 3.84 -3.80
CA ILE A 45 -14.34 5.27 -3.60
C ILE A 45 -13.03 6.00 -3.89
N SER A 46 -13.11 6.98 -4.78
CA SER A 46 -11.97 7.86 -5.09
C SER A 46 -12.40 9.30 -4.86
N LEU A 47 -11.73 9.96 -3.94
CA LEU A 47 -11.90 11.37 -3.68
C LEU A 47 -10.85 12.14 -4.49
N ALA A 48 -11.23 12.55 -5.69
CA ALA A 48 -10.42 13.36 -6.58
C ALA A 48 -11.09 14.72 -6.80
N THR A 49 -10.32 15.79 -7.00
CA THR A 49 -10.85 17.06 -7.53
C THR A 49 -10.70 17.13 -9.04
N GLU A 50 -11.41 18.09 -9.65
CA GLU A 50 -11.34 18.36 -11.09
C GLU A 50 -9.93 18.74 -11.57
N THR A 51 -9.08 19.26 -10.68
CA THR A 51 -7.73 19.74 -10.99
C THR A 51 -6.61 18.77 -10.60
N GLU A 52 -6.87 17.81 -9.69
CA GLU A 52 -5.85 16.88 -9.19
C GLU A 52 -6.42 15.46 -9.06
N ARG A 53 -5.66 14.46 -9.54
CA ARG A 53 -6.12 13.07 -9.68
C ARG A 53 -6.42 12.37 -8.36
N THR A 54 -5.86 12.80 -7.24
CA THR A 54 -6.16 12.23 -5.91
C THR A 54 -5.96 13.32 -4.86
N LEU A 55 -7.04 13.89 -4.34
CA LEU A 55 -6.97 14.93 -3.30
C LEU A 55 -6.75 14.37 -1.91
N PHE A 56 -7.45 13.29 -1.58
CA PHE A 56 -7.40 12.73 -0.25
C PHE A 56 -6.93 11.27 -0.26
N PHE A 57 -7.66 10.36 -0.91
CA PHE A 57 -7.30 8.93 -0.96
C PHE A 57 -8.24 8.16 -1.87
N ASP A 58 -7.78 6.99 -2.33
CA ASP A 58 -8.65 5.94 -2.84
C ASP A 58 -8.90 4.92 -1.74
N PHE A 59 -10.09 4.34 -1.73
CA PHE A 59 -10.49 3.30 -0.79
C PHE A 59 -11.12 2.13 -1.54
N LEU A 60 -10.66 0.92 -1.25
CA LEU A 60 -11.18 -0.30 -1.84
C LEU A 60 -11.30 -1.40 -0.77
N PRO A 61 -12.51 -1.79 -0.37
CA PRO A 61 -12.70 -2.93 0.51
C PRO A 61 -12.70 -4.25 -0.28
N LEU A 62 -11.97 -5.24 0.22
CA LEU A 62 -11.88 -6.59 -0.33
C LEU A 62 -12.33 -7.61 0.72
N ASP A 63 -13.07 -8.62 0.30
CA ASP A 63 -13.47 -9.78 1.11
C ASP A 63 -12.58 -10.97 0.76
N LEU A 64 -11.79 -11.44 1.71
CA LEU A 64 -10.94 -12.62 1.56
C LEU A 64 -11.64 -13.93 1.94
N GLY A 65 -12.95 -13.86 2.22
CA GLY A 65 -13.71 -15.01 2.73
C GLY A 65 -13.40 -15.32 4.18
N THR A 66 -13.48 -16.60 4.53
CA THR A 66 -13.31 -17.03 5.92
C THR A 66 -11.91 -17.62 6.13
N VAL A 67 -11.15 -17.00 7.02
CA VAL A 67 -9.83 -17.45 7.45
C VAL A 67 -9.93 -17.92 8.90
N ARG A 68 -9.74 -19.22 9.15
CA ARG A 68 -9.83 -19.84 10.48
C ARG A 68 -11.13 -19.53 11.24
N GLY A 69 -12.26 -19.51 10.53
CA GLY A 69 -13.57 -19.24 11.13
C GLY A 69 -13.91 -17.76 11.31
N PHE A 70 -13.04 -16.84 10.88
CA PHE A 70 -13.27 -15.40 10.88
C PHE A 70 -13.47 -14.89 9.46
N LYS A 71 -14.55 -14.15 9.23
CA LYS A 71 -14.73 -13.38 7.99
C LYS A 71 -13.68 -12.30 7.91
N THR A 72 -12.83 -12.34 6.89
CA THR A 72 -11.66 -11.48 6.80
C THR A 72 -11.82 -10.48 5.67
N ARG A 73 -11.72 -9.20 6.00
CA ARG A 73 -11.77 -8.10 5.04
C ARG A 73 -10.48 -7.31 5.08
N ILE A 74 -10.00 -6.92 3.90
CA ILE A 74 -8.88 -5.99 3.76
C ILE A 74 -9.42 -4.68 3.18
N HIS A 75 -9.04 -3.60 3.81
CA HIS A 75 -9.34 -2.24 3.39
C HIS A 75 -8.08 -1.62 2.80
N LEU A 76 -8.04 -1.45 1.48
CA LEU A 76 -6.93 -0.82 0.79
C LEU A 76 -7.16 0.68 0.71
N TYR A 77 -6.12 1.45 1.01
CA TYR A 77 -6.10 2.91 0.92
C TYR A 77 -4.90 3.37 0.12
N THR A 78 -5.04 4.44 -0.66
CA THR A 78 -3.90 5.22 -1.16
C THR A 78 -3.73 6.49 -0.35
N VAL A 79 -2.53 7.06 -0.35
CA VAL A 79 -2.29 8.40 0.17
C VAL A 79 -2.09 9.39 -0.98
N PRO A 80 -2.43 10.68 -0.80
CA PRO A 80 -2.07 11.71 -1.76
C PRO A 80 -0.55 11.84 -1.86
N GLY A 81 -0.04 11.85 -3.09
CA GLY A 81 1.40 11.83 -3.34
C GLY A 81 2.09 13.20 -3.27
N GLN A 82 1.32 14.29 -3.24
CA GLN A 82 1.89 15.64 -3.24
C GLN A 82 2.27 16.09 -1.82
N VAL A 83 3.32 16.89 -1.72
CA VAL A 83 3.94 17.34 -0.46
C VAL A 83 2.97 18.09 0.45
N PHE A 84 2.04 18.84 -0.11
CA PHE A 84 1.10 19.68 0.63
C PHE A 84 0.05 18.92 1.47
N TYR A 85 -0.09 17.60 1.27
CA TYR A 85 -1.11 16.79 1.94
C TYR A 85 -0.57 15.94 3.08
N ASP A 86 0.46 16.40 3.79
CA ASP A 86 1.06 15.63 4.88
C ASP A 86 0.06 15.29 5.99
N ALA A 87 -0.81 16.24 6.37
CA ALA A 87 -1.87 15.99 7.35
C ALA A 87 -2.83 14.87 6.92
N SER A 88 -3.19 14.80 5.63
CA SER A 88 -4.04 13.73 5.09
C SER A 88 -3.30 12.38 5.11
N ARG A 89 -2.00 12.36 4.76
CA ARG A 89 -1.18 11.14 4.84
C ARG A 89 -1.09 10.60 6.25
N LYS A 90 -0.86 11.48 7.25
CA LYS A 90 -0.86 11.12 8.68
C LYS A 90 -2.19 10.51 9.09
N LEU A 91 -3.31 11.16 8.74
CA LEU A 91 -4.64 10.65 9.08
C LEU A 91 -4.90 9.27 8.48
N ILE A 92 -4.50 9.04 7.21
CA ILE A 92 -4.67 7.74 6.54
C ILE A 92 -3.80 6.67 7.18
N LEU A 93 -2.59 6.97 7.66
CA LEU A 93 -1.72 6.01 8.34
C LEU A 93 -2.21 5.58 9.72
N ARG A 94 -3.13 6.32 10.32
CA ARG A 94 -3.67 5.94 11.63
C ARG A 94 -4.38 4.59 11.57
N GLY A 95 -3.94 3.66 12.43
CA GLY A 95 -4.51 2.31 12.49
C GLY A 95 -4.05 1.40 11.33
N VAL A 96 -2.96 1.72 10.64
CA VAL A 96 -2.42 0.90 9.55
C VAL A 96 -1.89 -0.43 10.09
N ASP A 97 -2.16 -1.51 9.35
CA ASP A 97 -1.71 -2.87 9.66
C ASP A 97 -0.62 -3.35 8.70
N GLY A 98 -0.56 -2.77 7.50
CA GLY A 98 0.47 -3.08 6.51
C GLY A 98 0.64 -1.98 5.48
N ILE A 99 1.83 -1.85 4.93
CA ILE A 99 2.20 -0.81 3.98
C ILE A 99 2.78 -1.41 2.72
N VAL A 100 2.30 -0.93 1.58
CA VAL A 100 2.95 -1.12 0.28
C VAL A 100 3.56 0.21 -0.12
N PHE A 101 4.88 0.27 -0.21
CA PHE A 101 5.56 1.45 -0.76
C PHE A 101 5.73 1.27 -2.26
N VAL A 102 5.05 2.09 -3.03
CA VAL A 102 5.09 2.09 -4.50
C VAL A 102 6.10 3.11 -4.97
N ALA A 103 7.26 2.63 -5.37
CA ALA A 103 8.33 3.44 -5.96
C ALA A 103 8.17 3.53 -7.48
N ASP A 104 8.35 4.71 -8.03
CA ASP A 104 8.48 4.93 -9.47
C ASP A 104 9.91 4.58 -9.89
N SER A 105 10.07 3.59 -10.76
CA SER A 105 11.40 3.09 -11.15
C SER A 105 12.21 4.03 -12.03
N GLN A 106 11.61 5.12 -12.54
CA GLN A 106 12.30 6.07 -13.42
C GLN A 106 13.43 6.79 -12.68
N GLN A 107 14.56 6.99 -13.35
CA GLN A 107 15.74 7.63 -12.79
C GLN A 107 15.44 9.02 -12.21
N GLU A 108 14.70 9.84 -12.93
CA GLU A 108 14.32 11.20 -12.53
C GLU A 108 13.33 11.26 -11.36
N ARG A 109 12.82 10.10 -10.92
CA ARG A 109 11.89 9.99 -9.80
C ARG A 109 12.52 9.52 -8.50
N MET A 110 13.83 9.26 -8.50
CA MET A 110 14.52 8.75 -7.31
C MET A 110 14.40 9.70 -6.12
N ASP A 111 14.66 10.98 -6.30
CA ASP A 111 14.57 11.97 -5.21
C ASP A 111 13.15 12.04 -4.63
N ALA A 112 12.14 12.00 -5.47
CA ALA A 112 10.74 11.98 -5.02
C ALA A 112 10.38 10.67 -4.26
N ASN A 113 10.96 9.54 -4.64
CA ASN A 113 10.80 8.28 -3.90
C ASN A 113 11.45 8.37 -2.52
N VAL A 114 12.68 8.88 -2.43
CA VAL A 114 13.42 9.05 -1.17
C VAL A 114 12.64 9.98 -0.24
N GLU A 115 12.22 11.15 -0.73
CA GLU A 115 11.42 12.11 0.04
C GLU A 115 10.12 11.48 0.58
N ALA A 116 9.41 10.73 -0.28
CA ALA A 116 8.18 10.03 0.13
C ALA A 116 8.44 8.96 1.19
N LEU A 117 9.56 8.25 1.11
CA LEU A 117 9.95 7.23 2.08
C LEU A 117 10.32 7.84 3.43
N GLU A 118 11.10 8.93 3.44
CA GLU A 118 11.45 9.67 4.65
C GLU A 118 10.21 10.23 5.34
N ASN A 119 9.27 10.79 4.56
CA ASN A 119 7.99 11.26 5.06
C ASN A 119 7.15 10.11 5.67
N LEU A 120 7.10 8.94 5.02
CA LEU A 120 6.46 7.75 5.59
C LEU A 120 7.05 7.38 6.94
N MET A 121 8.37 7.29 7.03
CA MET A 121 9.06 6.91 8.27
C MET A 121 8.80 7.91 9.40
N SER A 122 8.83 9.22 9.10
CA SER A 122 8.50 10.29 10.03
C SER A 122 7.06 10.17 10.53
N ASN A 123 6.10 10.00 9.63
CA ASN A 123 4.68 9.90 9.97
C ASN A 123 4.35 8.64 10.79
N LEU A 124 5.00 7.52 10.51
CA LEU A 124 4.87 6.30 11.31
C LEU A 124 5.39 6.50 12.72
N LYS A 125 6.56 7.13 12.85
CA LYS A 125 7.15 7.44 14.16
C LYS A 125 6.26 8.36 15.00
N GLU A 126 5.65 9.38 14.40
CA GLU A 126 4.69 10.25 15.08
C GLU A 126 3.46 9.51 15.60
N HIS A 127 3.03 8.45 14.90
CA HIS A 127 1.94 7.58 15.36
C HIS A 127 2.38 6.48 16.34
N GLY A 128 3.67 6.46 16.75
CA GLY A 128 4.21 5.46 17.67
C GLY A 128 4.48 4.09 17.03
N TYR A 129 4.47 3.99 15.70
CA TYR A 129 4.85 2.76 15.02
C TYR A 129 6.37 2.60 14.92
N ASN A 130 6.84 1.38 15.13
CA ASN A 130 8.19 1.00 14.78
C ASN A 130 8.19 0.43 13.35
N PHE A 131 8.87 1.11 12.44
CA PHE A 131 8.95 0.70 11.04
C PHE A 131 9.45 -0.75 10.86
N ASN A 132 10.36 -1.20 11.73
CA ASN A 132 10.91 -2.56 11.63
C ASN A 132 9.88 -3.66 11.92
N ASN A 133 8.81 -3.34 12.65
CA ASN A 133 7.81 -4.31 13.09
C ASN A 133 6.54 -4.29 12.23
N ILE A 134 6.34 -3.25 11.42
CA ILE A 134 5.13 -3.18 10.58
C ILE A 134 5.30 -4.02 9.31
N PRO A 135 4.29 -4.82 8.91
CA PRO A 135 4.25 -5.46 7.60
C PRO A 135 4.49 -4.47 6.47
N TYR A 136 5.45 -4.79 5.60
CA TYR A 136 5.90 -3.85 4.58
C TYR A 136 6.37 -4.57 3.33
N VAL A 137 6.03 -4.02 2.17
CA VAL A 137 6.49 -4.48 0.84
C VAL A 137 6.96 -3.26 0.04
N LEU A 138 8.13 -3.36 -0.58
CA LEU A 138 8.61 -2.41 -1.57
C LEU A 138 8.20 -2.88 -2.97
N GLN A 139 7.34 -2.11 -3.64
CA GLN A 139 6.97 -2.35 -5.03
C GLN A 139 7.73 -1.38 -5.94
N LEU A 140 8.51 -1.91 -6.88
CA LEU A 140 9.20 -1.16 -7.93
C LEU A 140 8.31 -1.12 -9.17
N ASN A 141 7.55 -0.04 -9.33
CA ASN A 141 6.55 0.09 -10.39
C ASN A 141 7.13 0.76 -11.65
N LYS A 142 6.40 0.63 -12.76
CA LYS A 142 6.73 1.17 -14.09
C LYS A 142 8.00 0.56 -14.71
N ARG A 143 8.20 -0.76 -14.50
CA ARG A 143 9.36 -1.48 -15.04
C ARG A 143 9.38 -1.59 -16.57
N ASP A 144 8.30 -1.22 -17.22
CA ASP A 144 8.13 -1.17 -18.69
C ASP A 144 8.75 0.07 -19.36
N LEU A 145 9.11 1.09 -18.59
CA LEU A 145 9.66 2.32 -19.14
C LEU A 145 11.15 2.19 -19.48
N PRO A 146 11.64 2.92 -20.49
CA PRO A 146 13.02 2.77 -20.98
C PRO A 146 14.09 3.37 -20.06
N ASN A 147 13.72 4.30 -19.19
CA ASN A 147 14.62 5.07 -18.31
C ASN A 147 14.60 4.62 -16.86
N VAL A 148 14.28 3.35 -16.61
CA VAL A 148 14.22 2.80 -15.25
C VAL A 148 15.60 2.46 -14.71
N LEU A 149 15.79 2.69 -13.42
CA LEU A 149 16.99 2.27 -12.71
C LEU A 149 17.03 0.75 -12.50
N PRO A 150 18.22 0.15 -12.41
CA PRO A 150 18.36 -1.26 -12.01
C PRO A 150 17.72 -1.52 -10.65
N VAL A 151 17.20 -2.74 -10.46
CA VAL A 151 16.57 -3.17 -9.19
C VAL A 151 17.54 -3.00 -8.02
N GLU A 152 18.81 -3.36 -8.21
CA GLU A 152 19.85 -3.27 -7.18
C GLU A 152 20.08 -1.83 -6.73
N THR A 153 20.02 -0.86 -7.66
CA THR A 153 20.14 0.56 -7.35
C THR A 153 18.95 1.05 -6.55
N LEU A 154 17.74 0.73 -7.00
CA LEU A 154 16.49 1.10 -6.30
C LEU A 154 16.44 0.46 -4.91
N SER A 155 16.81 -0.81 -4.79
CA SER A 155 16.83 -1.51 -3.50
C SER A 155 17.84 -0.89 -2.55
N ARG A 156 19.04 -0.57 -2.99
CA ARG A 156 20.06 0.06 -2.15
C ARG A 156 19.59 1.39 -1.56
N GLU A 157 18.87 2.19 -2.36
CA GLU A 157 18.42 3.53 -1.92
C GLU A 157 17.10 3.50 -1.13
N LEU A 158 16.20 2.55 -1.42
CA LEU A 158 14.84 2.56 -0.88
C LEU A 158 14.55 1.45 0.13
N GLN A 159 15.27 0.32 0.09
CA GLN A 159 15.09 -0.76 1.05
C GLN A 159 15.65 -0.37 2.41
N ARG A 160 14.92 -0.62 3.50
CA ARG A 160 15.27 -0.18 4.86
C ARG A 160 15.40 -1.33 5.85
N LYS A 161 14.86 -2.47 5.52
CA LYS A 161 14.96 -3.74 6.25
C LYS A 161 14.95 -4.85 5.21
N ASP A 162 14.93 -6.10 5.62
CA ASP A 162 14.87 -7.26 4.71
C ASP A 162 13.42 -7.50 4.22
N GLU A 163 12.80 -6.44 3.68
CA GLU A 163 11.47 -6.51 3.12
C GLU A 163 11.46 -7.09 1.71
N PRO A 164 10.37 -7.77 1.30
CA PRO A 164 10.18 -8.20 -0.07
C PRO A 164 10.18 -7.02 -1.04
N VAL A 165 10.93 -7.18 -2.14
CA VAL A 165 10.97 -6.25 -3.27
C VAL A 165 10.28 -6.92 -4.44
N ILE A 166 9.24 -6.28 -5.00
CA ILE A 166 8.45 -6.82 -6.10
C ILE A 166 8.45 -5.82 -7.26
N GLU A 167 8.90 -6.28 -8.42
CA GLU A 167 8.81 -5.51 -9.65
C GLU A 167 7.38 -5.50 -10.16
N ALA A 168 6.91 -4.36 -10.69
CA ALA A 168 5.55 -4.20 -11.17
C ALA A 168 5.45 -3.33 -12.41
N ILE A 169 4.39 -3.61 -13.16
CA ILE A 169 3.83 -2.77 -14.20
C ILE A 169 2.34 -2.66 -13.90
N ALA A 170 1.99 -1.78 -12.96
CA ALA A 170 0.64 -1.71 -12.39
C ALA A 170 -0.44 -1.46 -13.46
N PHE A 171 -0.11 -0.71 -14.51
CA PHE A 171 -0.99 -0.48 -15.64
C PHE A 171 -1.37 -1.76 -16.38
N GLN A 172 -0.46 -2.74 -16.46
CA GLN A 172 -0.70 -4.05 -17.08
C GLN A 172 -1.12 -5.12 -16.07
N GLY A 173 -1.07 -4.81 -14.77
CA GLY A 173 -1.39 -5.73 -13.69
C GLY A 173 -0.24 -6.63 -13.25
N GLN A 174 0.91 -6.57 -13.92
CA GLN A 174 2.08 -7.36 -13.53
C GLN A 174 2.58 -6.90 -12.15
N GLY A 175 2.85 -7.84 -11.24
CA GLY A 175 3.32 -7.58 -9.89
C GLY A 175 2.25 -7.06 -8.92
N VAL A 176 1.04 -6.71 -9.39
CA VAL A 176 -0.01 -6.09 -8.56
C VAL A 176 -0.58 -7.09 -7.55
N PHE A 177 -0.99 -8.26 -7.99
CA PHE A 177 -1.54 -9.30 -7.10
C PHE A 177 -0.46 -9.99 -6.26
N GLU A 178 0.76 -10.11 -6.78
CA GLU A 178 1.92 -10.60 -6.02
C GLU A 178 2.17 -9.69 -4.82
N THR A 179 2.18 -8.37 -5.03
CA THR A 179 2.31 -7.36 -3.98
C THR A 179 1.18 -7.47 -2.96
N LEU A 180 -0.08 -7.52 -3.43
CA LEU A 180 -1.25 -7.63 -2.54
C LEU A 180 -1.22 -8.91 -1.70
N LYS A 181 -0.91 -10.05 -2.31
CA LYS A 181 -0.81 -11.35 -1.61
C LYS A 181 0.27 -11.32 -0.55
N GLU A 182 1.44 -10.77 -0.88
CA GLU A 182 2.57 -10.73 0.05
C GLU A 182 2.28 -9.83 1.26
N ILE A 183 1.77 -8.63 1.06
CA ILE A 183 1.42 -7.75 2.18
C ILE A 183 0.26 -8.33 3.02
N ALA A 184 -0.75 -8.90 2.39
CA ALA A 184 -1.86 -9.55 3.09
C ALA A 184 -1.38 -10.73 3.94
N ARG A 185 -0.45 -11.56 3.40
CA ARG A 185 0.17 -12.66 4.13
C ARG A 185 0.91 -12.16 5.37
N GLN A 186 1.73 -11.11 5.25
CA GLN A 186 2.46 -10.54 6.38
C GLN A 186 1.50 -10.02 7.45
N VAL A 187 0.49 -9.25 7.07
CA VAL A 187 -0.52 -8.72 7.99
C VAL A 187 -1.23 -9.85 8.74
N LEU A 188 -1.67 -10.90 8.04
CA LEU A 188 -2.35 -12.04 8.66
C LEU A 188 -1.42 -12.87 9.58
N VAL A 189 -0.12 -12.92 9.28
CA VAL A 189 0.88 -13.56 10.16
C VAL A 189 1.08 -12.74 11.42
N GLU A 190 1.17 -11.42 11.31
CA GLU A 190 1.37 -10.54 12.47
C GLU A 190 0.16 -10.57 13.42
N LEU A 191 -1.05 -10.61 12.88
CA LEU A 191 -2.28 -10.80 13.68
C LEU A 191 -2.29 -12.07 14.52
N LYS A 192 -1.65 -13.13 14.04
CA LYS A 192 -1.56 -14.40 14.78
C LYS A 192 -0.62 -14.35 15.98
N LYS A 193 0.36 -13.41 15.98
CA LYS A 193 1.32 -13.26 17.07
C LYS A 193 0.76 -12.44 18.24
N GLY A 194 -0.23 -11.58 17.96
CA GLY A 194 -0.82 -10.66 18.93
C GLY A 194 -2.16 -11.11 19.53
N GLY A 195 -2.62 -12.35 19.24
CA GLY A 195 -3.90 -12.91 19.74
C GLY A 195 -3.71 -14.05 20.74
#